data_159520061f38e29ee7bbf5e1caadb04c
#
_entry.id   159520061f38e29ee7bbf5e1caadb04c
#
_cell.length_a   1.000
_cell.length_b   1.000
_cell.length_c   1.000
_cell.angle_alpha   90.00
_cell.angle_beta   90.00
_cell.angle_gamma   90.00
#
_symmetry.space_group_name_H-M   'P 1'
#
loop_
_entity.id
_entity.type
_entity.pdbx_description
1 polymer ?
#
loop_
_entity_poly.entity_id
_entity_poly.type
_entity_poly.pdbx_seq_one_letter_code
_entity_poly.pdbx_strand_id
1 'polypeptide(L)'
;MYVKFFKRFFDFIFSLIAVVVLSPVLLALIIVGAVAMRGNPFFVQPRPGKKGKDGQEKIFKLVKFRTMDNRKDKDGNLLPDDVRLNKYGKIMRITSLDELPELFNILKGDMSIVGPRPLLVSYLPWYTEEEHHRHDVRPGLTGLAQVNGRNAIKLWESVFAYDLKYV
;
A
#
# COMPACT_ATOMS: atom_id res chain seq x y z
N MET A 1 -7.15 21.94 12.20
CA MET A 1 -6.27 22.65 11.25
C MET A 1 -4.97 21.88 10.98
N TYR A 2 -4.29 21.35 12.01
CA TYR A 2 -3.05 20.55 11.85
C TYR A 2 -3.17 19.41 10.84
N VAL A 3 -4.13 18.49 11.02
CA VAL A 3 -4.30 17.30 10.16
C VAL A 3 -4.63 17.66 8.69
N LYS A 4 -5.31 18.78 8.45
CA LYS A 4 -5.73 19.17 7.07
C LYS A 4 -4.62 19.84 6.28
N PHE A 5 -3.75 20.62 6.92
CA PHE A 5 -2.74 21.43 6.25
C PHE A 5 -1.31 20.98 6.55
N PHE A 6 -0.86 21.06 7.81
CA PHE A 6 0.53 20.77 8.16
C PHE A 6 0.92 19.32 7.89
N LYS A 7 0.07 18.35 8.28
CA LYS A 7 0.35 16.94 8.00
C LYS A 7 0.50 16.70 6.51
N ARG A 8 -0.39 17.25 5.67
CA ARG A 8 -0.31 17.10 4.21
C ARG A 8 0.95 17.75 3.64
N PHE A 9 1.33 18.91 4.14
CA PHE A 9 2.57 19.59 3.74
C PHE A 9 3.79 18.73 4.06
N PHE A 10 3.90 18.21 5.27
CA PHE A 10 5.01 17.34 5.66
C PHE A 10 5.01 16.01 4.90
N ASP A 11 3.86 15.37 4.72
CA ASP A 11 3.74 14.17 3.89
C ASP A 11 4.30 14.40 2.48
N PHE A 12 3.98 15.54 1.87
CA PHE A 12 4.47 15.90 0.53
C PHE A 12 5.99 16.13 0.52
N ILE A 13 6.49 16.97 1.43
CA ILE A 13 7.92 17.33 1.48
C ILE A 13 8.78 16.09 1.75
N PHE A 14 8.46 15.32 2.79
CA PHE A 14 9.25 14.13 3.11
C PHE A 14 9.18 13.06 2.03
N SER A 15 8.02 12.87 1.39
CA SER A 15 7.92 11.93 0.27
C SER A 15 8.68 12.40 -0.96
N LEU A 16 8.71 13.71 -1.23
CA LEU A 16 9.50 14.29 -2.32
C LEU A 16 10.99 14.08 -2.08
N ILE A 17 11.47 14.40 -0.88
CA ILE A 17 12.87 14.16 -0.49
C ILE A 17 13.21 12.68 -0.61
N ALA A 18 12.34 11.80 -0.09
CA ALA A 18 12.54 10.35 -0.16
C ALA A 18 12.62 9.86 -1.62
N VAL A 19 11.75 10.33 -2.52
CA VAL A 19 11.80 9.96 -3.95
C VAL A 19 13.09 10.42 -4.60
N VAL A 20 13.54 11.66 -4.32
CA VAL A 20 14.81 12.20 -4.88
C VAL A 20 16.00 11.40 -4.36
N VAL A 21 16.12 11.22 -3.04
CA VAL A 21 17.24 10.50 -2.41
C VAL A 21 17.27 9.03 -2.83
N LEU A 22 16.11 8.37 -2.90
CA LEU A 22 15.98 6.96 -3.26
C LEU A 22 15.90 6.73 -4.78
N SER A 23 15.97 7.79 -5.62
CA SER A 23 15.83 7.65 -7.07
C SER A 23 16.83 6.65 -7.71
N PRO A 24 18.13 6.56 -7.31
CA PRO A 24 19.02 5.54 -7.83
C PRO A 24 18.58 4.12 -7.46
N VAL A 25 18.08 3.94 -6.23
CA VAL A 25 17.56 2.65 -5.76
C VAL A 25 16.27 2.28 -6.51
N LEU A 26 15.35 3.23 -6.66
CA LEU A 26 14.13 3.02 -7.44
C LEU A 26 14.43 2.61 -8.88
N LEU A 27 15.40 3.28 -9.53
CA LEU A 27 15.81 2.93 -10.89
C LEU A 27 16.40 1.52 -10.96
N ALA A 28 17.29 1.16 -10.02
CA ALA A 28 17.84 -0.18 -9.94
C ALA A 28 16.74 -1.23 -9.75
N LEU A 29 15.77 -0.98 -8.86
CA LEU A 29 14.64 -1.89 -8.61
C LEU A 29 13.70 -2.01 -9.82
N ILE A 30 13.51 -0.93 -10.61
CA ILE A 30 12.77 -0.98 -11.88
C ILE A 30 13.46 -1.93 -12.85
N ILE A 31 14.78 -1.77 -13.05
CA ILE A 31 15.55 -2.59 -14.00
C ILE A 31 15.57 -4.06 -13.55
N VAL A 32 15.96 -4.31 -12.30
CA VAL A 32 16.00 -5.68 -11.73
C VAL A 32 14.61 -6.31 -11.74
N GLY A 33 13.58 -5.55 -11.37
CA GLY A 33 12.19 -5.99 -11.36
C GLY A 33 11.69 -6.34 -12.77
N ALA A 34 12.02 -5.54 -13.78
CA ALA A 34 11.65 -5.82 -15.17
C ALA A 34 12.25 -7.14 -15.66
N VAL A 35 13.52 -7.40 -15.31
CA VAL A 35 14.19 -8.67 -15.66
C VAL A 35 13.60 -9.84 -14.86
N ALA A 36 13.46 -9.69 -13.53
CA ALA A 36 12.97 -10.75 -12.66
C ALA A 36 11.51 -11.15 -12.94
N MET A 37 10.68 -10.19 -13.35
CA MET A 37 9.26 -10.40 -13.69
C MET A 37 9.03 -10.64 -15.21
N ARG A 38 10.09 -10.57 -16.01
CA ARG A 38 10.03 -10.71 -17.48
C ARG A 38 9.00 -9.78 -18.11
N GLY A 39 8.99 -8.52 -17.68
CA GLY A 39 8.04 -7.51 -18.14
C GLY A 39 7.81 -6.37 -17.16
N ASN A 40 6.60 -5.84 -17.09
CA ASN A 40 6.29 -4.70 -16.25
C ASN A 40 6.65 -4.95 -14.77
N PRO A 41 7.57 -4.17 -14.18
CA PRO A 41 7.98 -4.31 -12.79
C PRO A 41 6.95 -3.79 -11.79
N PHE A 42 5.90 -3.12 -12.25
CA PHE A 42 4.88 -2.53 -11.38
C PHE A 42 3.64 -3.42 -11.27
N PHE A 43 3.02 -3.36 -10.11
CA PHE A 43 1.71 -3.91 -9.81
C PHE A 43 0.81 -2.78 -9.34
N VAL A 44 -0.39 -2.72 -9.89
CA VAL A 44 -1.38 -1.68 -9.55
C VAL A 44 -2.65 -2.37 -9.08
N GLN A 45 -3.16 -1.94 -7.91
CA GLN A 45 -4.36 -2.50 -7.32
C GLN A 45 -5.27 -1.39 -6.78
N PRO A 46 -6.60 -1.45 -7.04
CA PRO A 46 -7.55 -0.52 -6.45
C PRO A 46 -7.62 -0.72 -4.93
N ARG A 47 -7.63 0.39 -4.20
CA ARG A 47 -7.73 0.44 -2.73
C ARG A 47 -8.67 1.55 -2.30
N PRO A 48 -9.42 1.36 -1.19
CA PRO A 48 -10.20 2.43 -0.61
C PRO A 48 -9.28 3.44 0.07
N GLY A 49 -9.52 4.70 -0.22
CA GLY A 49 -8.84 5.84 0.36
C GLY A 49 -9.74 6.60 1.32
N LYS A 50 -9.44 7.88 1.52
CA LYS A 50 -10.24 8.76 2.35
C LYS A 50 -11.63 8.97 1.76
N LYS A 51 -12.68 9.04 2.62
CA LYS A 51 -14.03 9.44 2.24
C LYS A 51 -14.06 10.82 1.58
N GLY A 52 -14.83 10.91 0.52
CA GLY A 52 -15.16 12.14 -0.16
C GLY A 52 -16.17 13.00 0.64
N LYS A 53 -16.59 14.13 0.03
CA LYS A 53 -17.66 14.97 0.61
C LYS A 53 -19.03 14.30 0.57
N ASP A 54 -19.17 13.29 -0.26
CA ASP A 54 -20.35 12.45 -0.43
C ASP A 54 -20.44 11.30 0.61
N GLY A 55 -19.44 11.19 1.50
CA GLY A 55 -19.35 10.14 2.50
C GLY A 55 -18.85 8.79 1.96
N GLN A 56 -18.57 8.67 0.65
CA GLN A 56 -18.10 7.45 0.04
C GLN A 56 -16.56 7.37 0.02
N GLU A 57 -16.00 6.18 0.16
CA GLU A 57 -14.56 5.95 0.06
C GLU A 57 -14.08 6.19 -1.38
N LYS A 58 -13.13 7.10 -1.53
CA LYS A 58 -12.52 7.38 -2.83
C LYS A 58 -11.55 6.27 -3.20
N ILE A 59 -11.92 5.45 -4.18
CA ILE A 59 -11.04 4.38 -4.65
C ILE A 59 -9.87 4.98 -5.45
N PHE A 60 -8.63 4.60 -5.06
CA PHE A 60 -7.41 5.01 -5.74
C PHE A 60 -6.59 3.80 -6.23
N LYS A 61 -5.65 4.04 -7.14
CA LYS A 61 -4.74 3.03 -7.67
C LYS A 61 -3.46 3.01 -6.83
N LEU A 62 -3.32 2.01 -5.97
CA LEU A 62 -2.09 1.75 -5.21
C LEU A 62 -1.05 1.17 -6.15
N VAL A 63 0.15 1.76 -6.16
CA VAL A 63 1.27 1.31 -7.01
C VAL A 63 2.34 0.67 -6.16
N LYS A 64 2.73 -0.57 -6.49
CA LYS A 64 3.82 -1.32 -5.85
C LYS A 64 4.77 -1.89 -6.89
N PHE A 65 5.95 -2.34 -6.45
CA PHE A 65 6.71 -3.27 -7.30
C PHE A 65 6.04 -4.64 -7.31
N ARG A 66 6.05 -5.27 -8.50
CA ARG A 66 5.54 -6.62 -8.66
C ARG A 66 6.49 -7.62 -7.99
N THR A 67 5.94 -8.50 -7.16
CA THR A 67 6.69 -9.51 -6.41
C THR A 67 6.36 -10.93 -6.85
N MET A 68 5.31 -11.11 -7.65
CA MET A 68 4.90 -12.41 -8.18
C MET A 68 4.82 -12.35 -9.71
N ASP A 69 5.28 -13.40 -10.37
CA ASP A 69 5.17 -13.52 -11.83
C ASP A 69 3.75 -13.95 -12.27
N ASN A 70 3.54 -13.96 -13.59
CA ASN A 70 2.24 -14.29 -14.21
C ASN A 70 2.22 -15.69 -14.81
N ARG A 71 3.02 -16.63 -14.26
CA ARG A 71 2.99 -18.02 -14.75
C ARG A 71 1.62 -18.63 -14.58
N LYS A 72 1.21 -19.38 -15.60
CA LYS A 72 -0.09 -20.03 -15.69
C LYS A 72 0.08 -21.55 -15.84
N ASP A 73 -0.96 -22.27 -15.45
CA ASP A 73 -1.12 -23.69 -15.74
C ASP A 73 -1.52 -23.94 -17.22
N LYS A 74 -1.75 -25.22 -17.56
CA LYS A 74 -2.17 -25.64 -18.91
C LYS A 74 -3.57 -25.13 -19.28
N ASP A 75 -4.40 -24.84 -18.29
CA ASP A 75 -5.77 -24.37 -18.45
C ASP A 75 -5.86 -22.82 -18.48
N GLY A 76 -4.73 -22.14 -18.38
CA GLY A 76 -4.65 -20.67 -18.43
C GLY A 76 -4.88 -19.98 -17.08
N ASN A 77 -5.07 -20.71 -15.99
CA ASN A 77 -5.19 -20.15 -14.65
C ASN A 77 -3.83 -19.78 -14.07
N LEU A 78 -3.78 -18.78 -13.21
CA LEU A 78 -2.56 -18.42 -12.52
C LEU A 78 -2.12 -19.55 -11.58
N LEU A 79 -0.82 -19.87 -11.57
CA LEU A 79 -0.26 -20.80 -10.62
C LEU A 79 -0.43 -20.30 -9.18
N PRO A 80 -0.38 -21.19 -8.17
CA PRO A 80 -0.44 -20.81 -6.76
C PRO A 80 0.59 -19.74 -6.39
N ASP A 81 0.27 -18.90 -5.42
CA ASP A 81 1.06 -17.72 -5.05
C ASP A 81 2.48 -18.07 -4.56
N ASP A 82 2.64 -19.19 -3.86
CA ASP A 82 3.93 -19.72 -3.39
C ASP A 82 4.87 -20.09 -4.55
N VAL A 83 4.32 -20.60 -5.66
CA VAL A 83 5.06 -20.93 -6.88
C VAL A 83 5.44 -19.67 -7.66
N ARG A 84 4.56 -18.67 -7.71
CA ARG A 84 4.76 -17.41 -8.42
C ARG A 84 5.69 -16.45 -7.69
N LEU A 85 5.83 -16.60 -6.37
CA LEU A 85 6.70 -15.78 -5.52
C LEU A 85 8.16 -16.26 -5.62
N ASN A 86 8.91 -15.71 -6.56
CA ASN A 86 10.32 -16.04 -6.77
C ASN A 86 11.24 -15.42 -5.69
N LYS A 87 12.57 -15.70 -5.75
CA LYS A 87 13.55 -15.18 -4.79
C LYS A 87 13.56 -13.65 -4.71
N TYR A 88 13.48 -12.97 -5.85
CA TYR A 88 13.38 -11.50 -5.91
C TYR A 88 12.15 -11.01 -5.15
N GLY A 89 10.98 -11.56 -5.43
CA GLY A 89 9.74 -11.18 -4.76
C GLY A 89 9.78 -11.43 -3.23
N LYS A 90 10.43 -12.53 -2.80
CA LYS A 90 10.63 -12.81 -1.36
C LYS A 90 11.46 -11.72 -0.69
N ILE A 91 12.60 -11.34 -1.30
CA ILE A 91 13.47 -10.28 -0.79
C ILE A 91 12.69 -8.96 -0.72
N MET A 92 12.01 -8.57 -1.81
CA MET A 92 11.21 -7.34 -1.87
C MET A 92 10.19 -7.26 -0.73
N ARG A 93 9.45 -8.35 -0.46
CA ARG A 93 8.45 -8.41 0.63
C ARG A 93 9.07 -8.38 2.04
N ILE A 94 10.19 -9.07 2.24
CA ILE A 94 10.87 -9.08 3.55
C ILE A 94 11.41 -7.70 3.89
N THR A 95 11.96 -7.00 2.91
CA THR A 95 12.54 -5.66 3.06
C THR A 95 11.53 -4.54 2.93
N SER A 96 10.29 -4.82 2.51
CA SER A 96 9.26 -3.83 2.13
C SER A 96 9.67 -2.88 1.00
N LEU A 97 10.69 -3.22 0.21
CA LEU A 97 11.09 -2.42 -0.95
C LEU A 97 10.01 -2.39 -2.04
N ASP A 98 9.13 -3.39 -2.06
CA ASP A 98 7.97 -3.42 -2.97
C ASP A 98 6.98 -2.28 -2.73
N GLU A 99 6.99 -1.68 -1.55
CA GLU A 99 6.09 -0.57 -1.18
C GLU A 99 6.67 0.82 -1.52
N LEU A 100 7.94 0.94 -1.94
CA LEU A 100 8.56 2.23 -2.27
C LEU A 100 7.78 3.06 -3.32
N PRO A 101 7.15 2.47 -4.36
CA PRO A 101 6.33 3.25 -5.30
C PRO A 101 5.10 3.92 -4.67
N GLU A 102 4.67 3.51 -3.47
CA GLU A 102 3.57 4.18 -2.74
C GLU A 102 3.92 5.63 -2.37
N LEU A 103 5.22 6.00 -2.34
CA LEU A 103 5.65 7.39 -2.22
C LEU A 103 5.02 8.29 -3.28
N PHE A 104 4.81 7.79 -4.51
CA PHE A 104 4.10 8.53 -5.56
C PHE A 104 2.61 8.70 -5.25
N ASN A 105 1.98 7.72 -4.58
CA ASN A 105 0.60 7.87 -4.10
C ASN A 105 0.51 8.94 -3.01
N ILE A 106 1.54 9.06 -2.14
CA ILE A 106 1.60 10.12 -1.13
C ILE A 106 1.78 11.48 -1.80
N LEU A 107 2.69 11.62 -2.75
CA LEU A 107 2.89 12.86 -3.51
C LEU A 107 1.61 13.32 -4.20
N LYS A 108 0.88 12.40 -4.82
CA LYS A 108 -0.40 12.65 -5.48
C LYS A 108 -1.51 13.05 -4.50
N GLY A 109 -1.43 12.61 -3.24
CA GLY A 109 -2.41 12.91 -2.19
C GLY A 109 -3.44 11.83 -1.94
N ASP A 110 -3.29 10.67 -2.55
CA ASP A 110 -4.13 9.49 -2.29
C ASP A 110 -3.81 8.89 -0.92
N MET A 111 -2.53 8.97 -0.49
CA MET A 111 -2.01 8.42 0.75
C MET A 111 -1.30 9.45 1.63
N SER A 112 -0.90 9.03 2.81
CA SER A 112 -0.09 9.72 3.81
C SER A 112 1.09 8.82 4.20
N ILE A 113 2.13 9.37 4.82
CA ILE A 113 3.21 8.55 5.40
C ILE A 113 2.66 7.69 6.52
N VAL A 114 1.91 8.29 7.45
CA VAL A 114 1.30 7.60 8.59
C VAL A 114 -0.22 7.63 8.47
N GLY A 115 -0.86 6.47 8.58
CA GLY A 115 -2.31 6.30 8.51
C GLY A 115 -2.71 4.82 8.52
N PRO A 116 -4.01 4.52 8.55
CA PRO A 116 -4.52 3.15 8.42
C PRO A 116 -4.03 2.48 7.13
N ARG A 117 -3.61 1.21 7.21
CA ARG A 117 -3.17 0.47 6.01
C ARG A 117 -4.34 0.29 5.03
N PRO A 118 -4.19 0.64 3.72
CA PRO A 118 -5.27 0.46 2.75
C PRO A 118 -5.52 -1.04 2.49
N LEU A 119 -6.67 -1.55 2.91
CA LEU A 119 -7.09 -2.93 2.69
C LEU A 119 -7.72 -3.11 1.30
N LEU A 120 -8.24 -4.30 0.99
CA LEU A 120 -8.87 -4.57 -0.30
C LEU A 120 -10.25 -3.91 -0.39
N VAL A 121 -10.62 -3.45 -1.59
CA VAL A 121 -11.97 -2.93 -1.87
C VAL A 121 -13.05 -3.97 -1.56
N SER A 122 -12.76 -5.26 -1.79
CA SER A 122 -13.67 -6.37 -1.50
C SER A 122 -14.04 -6.52 -0.03
N TYR A 123 -13.31 -5.86 0.89
CA TYR A 123 -13.60 -5.89 2.32
C TYR A 123 -14.59 -4.81 2.76
N LEU A 124 -14.81 -3.77 1.95
CA LEU A 124 -15.73 -2.67 2.29
C LEU A 124 -17.13 -3.14 2.72
N PRO A 125 -17.78 -4.12 2.05
CA PRO A 125 -19.10 -4.56 2.46
C PRO A 125 -19.16 -5.31 3.81
N TRP A 126 -17.98 -5.66 4.36
CA TRP A 126 -17.87 -6.43 5.60
C TRP A 126 -17.55 -5.55 6.82
N TYR A 127 -17.30 -4.25 6.59
CA TYR A 127 -17.02 -3.31 7.66
C TYR A 127 -18.28 -2.92 8.40
N THR A 128 -18.18 -2.81 9.72
CA THR A 128 -19.18 -2.14 10.55
C THR A 128 -19.11 -0.62 10.31
N GLU A 129 -20.14 0.11 10.75
CA GLU A 129 -20.13 1.58 10.68
C GLU A 129 -18.91 2.18 11.40
N GLU A 130 -18.55 1.62 12.56
CA GLU A 130 -17.38 2.04 13.32
C GLU A 130 -16.09 1.82 12.53
N GLU A 131 -15.91 0.65 11.92
CA GLU A 131 -14.74 0.32 11.13
C GLU A 131 -14.57 1.20 9.88
N HIS A 132 -15.67 1.69 9.32
CA HIS A 132 -15.64 2.66 8.22
C HIS A 132 -14.98 4.00 8.59
N HIS A 133 -14.91 4.37 9.89
CA HIS A 133 -14.23 5.59 10.34
C HIS A 133 -12.73 5.59 10.03
N ARG A 134 -12.09 4.43 9.83
CA ARG A 134 -10.70 4.37 9.34
C ARG A 134 -10.47 5.14 8.03
N HIS A 135 -11.53 5.34 7.24
CA HIS A 135 -11.50 6.09 5.98
C HIS A 135 -11.78 7.60 6.15
N ASP A 136 -11.93 8.09 7.38
CA ASP A 136 -12.06 9.54 7.64
C ASP A 136 -10.71 10.27 7.48
N VAL A 137 -9.61 9.51 7.47
CA VAL A 137 -8.25 9.98 7.18
C VAL A 137 -7.68 9.30 5.91
N ARG A 138 -6.55 9.82 5.40
CA ARG A 138 -5.85 9.14 4.30
C ARG A 138 -5.20 7.85 4.79
N PRO A 139 -5.22 6.77 3.99
CA PRO A 139 -4.46 5.57 4.29
C PRO A 139 -2.96 5.87 4.31
N GLY A 140 -2.21 5.12 5.12
CA GLY A 140 -0.78 5.32 5.33
C GLY A 140 0.10 4.24 4.68
N LEU A 141 1.34 4.65 4.37
CA LEU A 141 2.43 3.72 4.05
C LEU A 141 2.81 2.91 5.30
N THR A 142 2.79 3.55 6.47
CA THR A 142 2.90 2.91 7.78
C THR A 142 1.78 3.37 8.70
N GLY A 143 1.56 2.67 9.82
CA GLY A 143 0.50 3.01 10.77
C GLY A 143 0.62 2.26 12.08
N LEU A 144 -0.22 2.60 13.05
CA LEU A 144 -0.20 2.02 14.39
C LEU A 144 -0.32 0.48 14.37
N ALA A 145 -1.19 -0.06 13.53
CA ALA A 145 -1.34 -1.51 13.39
C ALA A 145 -0.04 -2.18 12.92
N GLN A 146 0.67 -1.56 11.97
CA GLN A 146 1.90 -2.10 11.41
C GLN A 146 3.08 -2.08 12.40
N VAL A 147 3.21 -1.01 13.22
CA VAL A 147 4.29 -0.91 14.22
C VAL A 147 4.05 -1.77 15.45
N ASN A 148 2.78 -2.10 15.76
CA ASN A 148 2.43 -2.98 16.87
C ASN A 148 2.43 -4.48 16.49
N GLY A 149 2.69 -4.79 15.23
CA GLY A 149 2.88 -6.16 14.78
C GLY A 149 2.63 -6.33 13.28
N ARG A 150 3.69 -6.41 12.51
CA ARG A 150 3.59 -6.66 11.06
C ARG A 150 2.80 -7.93 10.72
N ASN A 151 2.73 -8.88 11.68
CA ASN A 151 1.99 -10.13 11.60
C ASN A 151 0.68 -10.12 12.44
N ALA A 152 0.37 -9.04 13.15
CA ALA A 152 -0.86 -8.88 13.92
C ALA A 152 -2.13 -8.86 13.05
N ILE A 153 -1.96 -8.78 11.72
CA ILE A 153 -3.02 -8.95 10.72
C ILE A 153 -3.76 -10.31 10.83
N LYS A 154 -3.31 -11.22 11.67
CA LYS A 154 -4.01 -12.48 11.91
C LYS A 154 -5.35 -12.31 12.66
N LEU A 155 -5.56 -11.19 13.33
CA LEU A 155 -6.80 -10.87 14.03
C LEU A 155 -7.38 -9.57 13.45
N TRP A 156 -8.43 -9.70 12.67
CA TRP A 156 -9.18 -8.60 12.07
C TRP A 156 -9.49 -7.48 13.06
N GLU A 157 -10.00 -7.83 14.23
CA GLU A 157 -10.34 -6.92 15.32
C GLU A 157 -9.15 -6.08 15.81
N SER A 158 -7.95 -6.63 15.89
CA SER A 158 -6.78 -5.90 16.38
C SER A 158 -6.30 -4.83 15.41
N VAL A 159 -6.44 -5.05 14.10
CA VAL A 159 -6.08 -4.06 13.07
C VAL A 159 -6.98 -2.84 13.17
N PHE A 160 -8.28 -3.05 13.30
CA PHE A 160 -9.25 -1.96 13.40
C PHE A 160 -9.12 -1.18 14.72
N ALA A 161 -8.87 -1.85 15.84
CA ALA A 161 -8.64 -1.19 17.12
C ALA A 161 -7.46 -0.19 17.07
N TYR A 162 -6.39 -0.51 16.36
CA TYR A 162 -5.27 0.41 16.15
C TYR A 162 -5.58 1.52 15.15
N ASP A 163 -6.29 1.20 14.09
CA ASP A 163 -6.65 2.17 13.06
C ASP A 163 -7.62 3.22 13.62
N LEU A 164 -8.62 2.81 14.42
CA LEU A 164 -9.57 3.71 15.08
C LEU A 164 -8.91 4.61 16.13
N LYS A 165 -7.87 4.14 16.83
CA LYS A 165 -7.07 5.02 17.72
C LYS A 165 -6.32 6.13 16.98
N TYR A 166 -6.04 5.94 15.70
CA TYR A 166 -5.33 6.91 14.89
C TYR A 166 -6.26 7.99 14.33
N VAL A 167 -7.53 7.69 14.09
CA VAL A 167 -8.53 8.61 13.53
C VAL A 167 -9.02 9.62 14.57
#